data_35b7ad6c0c6f588da449bb57b1e0812e
#
_entry.id   35b7ad6c0c6f588da449bb57b1e0812e
#
_cell.length_a   1.000
_cell.length_b   1.000
_cell.length_c   1.000
_cell.angle_alpha   90.00
_cell.angle_beta   90.00
_cell.angle_gamma   90.00
#
_symmetry.space_group_name_H-M   'P 1'
#
loop_
_entity.id
_entity.type
_entity.pdbx_description
1 polymer ?
#
loop_
_entity_poly.entity_id
_entity_poly.type
_entity_poly.pdbx_seq_one_letter_code
_entity_poly.pdbx_strand_id
1 'polypeptide(L)'
;MLEYLADAREQGIQVAAMWIQDWSGKITTNFGTRVFWNWKWNPDWYPNLDTVIQELDDEGVKVTAYITAHLNVEGDVFEEAANENYWLTNEDGEQLLQDFGQFTVGTVDIIRPPPDSNCLNTAR
;
A
#
# COMPACT_ATOMS: atom_id res chain seq x y z
N MET A 1 -16.33 -5.67 0.73
CA MET A 1 -15.57 -6.45 1.75
C MET A 1 -16.52 -7.08 2.76
N LEU A 2 -17.30 -6.31 3.50
CA LEU A 2 -18.21 -6.84 4.54
C LEU A 2 -19.29 -7.78 4.00
N GLU A 3 -19.81 -7.53 2.81
CA GLU A 3 -20.77 -8.43 2.15
C GLU A 3 -20.20 -9.84 1.92
N TYR A 4 -18.96 -9.94 1.42
CA TYR A 4 -18.30 -11.24 1.23
C TYR A 4 -18.09 -11.99 2.56
N LEU A 5 -17.82 -11.27 3.64
CA LEU A 5 -17.71 -11.87 4.96
C LEU A 5 -19.06 -12.39 5.45
N ALA A 6 -20.13 -11.61 5.25
CA ALA A 6 -21.48 -12.03 5.60
C ALA A 6 -21.90 -13.28 4.82
N ASP A 7 -21.71 -13.28 3.49
CA ASP A 7 -22.02 -14.43 2.64
C ASP A 7 -21.26 -15.69 3.06
N ALA A 8 -19.98 -15.55 3.38
CA ALA A 8 -19.18 -16.68 3.86
C ALA A 8 -19.73 -17.26 5.18
N ARG A 9 -20.10 -16.39 6.10
CA ARG A 9 -20.69 -16.79 7.41
C ARG A 9 -22.04 -17.47 7.25
N GLU A 10 -22.89 -16.99 6.35
CA GLU A 10 -24.17 -17.63 6.04
C GLU A 10 -24.00 -19.06 5.53
N GLN A 11 -22.90 -19.32 4.82
CA GLN A 11 -22.53 -20.65 4.34
C GLN A 11 -21.77 -21.49 5.38
N GLY A 12 -21.63 -21.01 6.61
CA GLY A 12 -20.93 -21.72 7.68
C GLY A 12 -19.40 -21.72 7.53
N ILE A 13 -18.85 -20.86 6.66
CA ILE A 13 -17.41 -20.74 6.47
C ILE A 13 -16.83 -19.83 7.56
N GLN A 14 -15.84 -20.34 8.28
CA GLN A 14 -15.08 -19.55 9.24
C GLN A 14 -13.98 -18.75 8.52
N VAL A 15 -14.05 -17.42 8.64
CA VAL A 15 -13.06 -16.50 8.05
C VAL A 15 -12.19 -15.97 9.16
N ALA A 16 -10.90 -16.25 9.12
CA ALA A 16 -9.92 -15.77 10.09
C ALA A 16 -9.21 -14.48 9.63
N ALA A 17 -9.17 -14.24 8.33
CA ALA A 17 -8.55 -13.02 7.77
C ALA A 17 -9.17 -12.65 6.42
N MET A 18 -9.10 -11.37 6.11
CA MET A 18 -9.44 -10.81 4.81
C MET A 18 -8.22 -10.08 4.25
N TRP A 19 -8.03 -10.20 2.94
CA TRP A 19 -6.96 -9.51 2.23
C TRP A 19 -7.55 -8.48 1.26
N ILE A 20 -7.05 -7.25 1.34
CA ILE A 20 -7.46 -6.16 0.46
C ILE A 20 -6.31 -5.72 -0.43
N GLN A 21 -6.55 -5.69 -1.73
CA GLN A 21 -5.52 -5.33 -2.71
C GLN A 21 -5.52 -3.84 -3.03
N ASP A 22 -6.70 -3.26 -3.16
CA ASP A 22 -6.93 -1.92 -3.71
C ASP A 22 -7.25 -0.88 -2.65
N TRP A 23 -6.72 -1.07 -1.43
CA TRP A 23 -6.93 -0.17 -0.30
C TRP A 23 -6.43 1.27 -0.55
N SER A 24 -5.44 1.43 -1.45
CA SER A 24 -4.91 2.72 -1.88
C SER A 24 -5.62 3.33 -3.10
N GLY A 25 -6.69 2.67 -3.58
CA GLY A 25 -7.46 3.11 -4.74
C GLY A 25 -7.11 2.40 -6.04
N LYS A 26 -7.69 2.87 -7.11
CA LYS A 26 -7.56 2.29 -8.46
C LYS A 26 -7.27 3.35 -9.51
N ILE A 27 -6.59 2.94 -10.57
CA ILE A 27 -6.40 3.71 -11.80
C ILE A 27 -6.98 2.93 -12.97
N THR A 28 -7.67 3.62 -13.87
CA THR A 28 -8.20 3.03 -15.09
C THR A 28 -7.21 3.22 -16.23
N THR A 29 -6.86 2.13 -16.87
CA THR A 29 -5.97 2.09 -18.04
C THR A 29 -6.68 1.44 -19.22
N ASN A 30 -6.11 1.51 -20.43
CA ASN A 30 -6.63 0.79 -21.60
C ASN A 30 -6.60 -0.73 -21.43
N PHE A 31 -5.80 -1.22 -20.48
CA PHE A 31 -5.71 -2.65 -20.13
C PHE A 31 -6.59 -3.03 -18.93
N GLY A 32 -7.55 -2.18 -18.58
CA GLY A 32 -8.46 -2.35 -17.45
C GLY A 32 -8.02 -1.62 -16.19
N THR A 33 -8.72 -1.89 -15.10
CA THR A 33 -8.49 -1.26 -13.82
C THR A 33 -7.29 -1.89 -13.12
N ARG A 34 -6.40 -1.06 -12.58
CA ARG A 34 -5.21 -1.44 -11.82
C ARG A 34 -5.25 -0.81 -10.43
N VAL A 35 -4.49 -1.38 -9.49
CA VAL A 35 -4.28 -0.75 -8.18
C VAL A 35 -3.48 0.53 -8.36
N PHE A 36 -3.91 1.60 -7.70
CA PHE A 36 -3.14 2.84 -7.60
C PHE A 36 -2.14 2.71 -6.47
N TRP A 37 -0.88 2.45 -6.78
CA TRP A 37 0.17 2.25 -5.78
C TRP A 37 0.57 3.56 -5.11
N ASN A 38 0.03 3.82 -3.93
CA ASN A 38 0.22 5.09 -3.19
C ASN A 38 0.35 4.89 -1.67
N TRP A 39 0.65 3.74 -1.17
CA TRP A 39 0.85 3.44 0.28
C TRP A 39 0.01 4.28 1.26
N LYS A 40 -1.12 4.77 0.82
CA LYS A 40 -2.04 5.58 1.58
C LYS A 40 -3.46 5.08 1.36
N TRP A 41 -4.18 4.94 2.42
CA TRP A 41 -5.58 4.56 2.37
C TRP A 41 -6.40 5.57 1.56
N ASN A 42 -7.22 5.07 0.65
CA ASN A 42 -8.15 5.86 -0.15
C ASN A 42 -9.55 5.81 0.49
N PRO A 43 -10.02 6.91 1.13
CA PRO A 43 -11.31 6.95 1.81
C PRO A 43 -12.52 6.92 0.87
N ASP A 44 -12.36 7.28 -0.40
CA ASP A 44 -13.44 7.21 -1.39
C ASP A 44 -13.78 5.76 -1.76
N TRP A 45 -12.77 4.88 -1.74
CA TRP A 45 -12.94 3.45 -2.01
C TRP A 45 -13.28 2.64 -0.77
N TYR A 46 -12.73 3.02 0.37
CA TYR A 46 -12.91 2.34 1.64
C TYR A 46 -13.23 3.35 2.75
N PRO A 47 -14.45 3.87 2.77
CA PRO A 47 -14.85 4.79 3.84
C PRO A 47 -14.75 4.11 5.21
N ASN A 48 -14.22 4.81 6.20
CA ASN A 48 -14.06 4.33 7.58
C ASN A 48 -13.27 3.01 7.71
N LEU A 49 -12.26 2.78 6.89
CA LEU A 49 -11.50 1.54 6.88
C LEU A 49 -10.86 1.23 8.24
N ASP A 50 -10.39 2.23 8.95
CA ASP A 50 -9.82 2.14 10.29
C ASP A 50 -10.83 1.55 11.30
N THR A 51 -12.05 2.08 11.31
CA THR A 51 -13.16 1.58 12.15
C THR A 51 -13.53 0.15 11.78
N VAL A 52 -13.65 -0.13 10.48
CA VAL A 52 -13.97 -1.48 9.99
C VAL A 52 -12.89 -2.49 10.37
N ILE A 53 -11.61 -2.11 10.30
CA ILE A 53 -10.51 -2.98 10.73
C ILE A 53 -10.62 -3.29 12.22
N GLN A 54 -10.92 -2.30 13.06
CA GLN A 54 -11.08 -2.51 14.50
C GLN A 54 -12.26 -3.41 14.80
N GLU A 55 -13.42 -3.20 14.18
CA GLU A 55 -14.60 -4.04 14.36
C GLU A 55 -14.32 -5.50 13.96
N LEU A 56 -13.63 -5.72 12.85
CA LEU A 56 -13.25 -7.05 12.40
C LEU A 56 -12.24 -7.71 13.36
N ASP A 57 -11.29 -6.94 13.88
CA ASP A 57 -10.31 -7.44 14.84
C ASP A 57 -10.98 -7.89 16.15
N ASP A 58 -11.95 -7.13 16.64
CA ASP A 58 -12.77 -7.48 17.81
C ASP A 58 -13.59 -8.78 17.60
N GLU A 59 -13.95 -9.07 16.34
CA GLU A 59 -14.59 -10.33 15.94
C GLU A 59 -13.60 -11.46 15.64
N GLY A 60 -12.30 -11.22 15.76
CA GLY A 60 -11.24 -12.21 15.49
C GLY A 60 -10.88 -12.35 14.01
N VAL A 61 -11.30 -11.43 13.15
CA VAL A 61 -10.98 -11.42 11.72
C VAL A 61 -9.89 -10.38 11.45
N LYS A 62 -8.71 -10.84 11.04
CA LYS A 62 -7.60 -9.94 10.69
C LYS A 62 -7.74 -9.38 9.27
N VAL A 63 -7.32 -8.13 9.08
CA VAL A 63 -7.24 -7.52 7.75
C VAL A 63 -5.78 -7.37 7.36
N THR A 64 -5.46 -7.81 6.15
CA THR A 64 -4.13 -7.65 5.54
C THR A 64 -4.26 -6.84 4.26
N ALA A 65 -3.26 -6.01 3.99
CA ALA A 65 -3.22 -5.15 2.82
C ALA A 65 -2.09 -5.55 1.86
N TYR A 66 -2.37 -5.46 0.57
CA TYR A 66 -1.35 -5.61 -0.47
C TYR A 66 -0.45 -4.37 -0.52
N ILE A 67 0.84 -4.60 -0.59
CA ILE A 67 1.84 -3.55 -0.76
C ILE A 67 2.91 -3.99 -1.76
N THR A 68 3.43 -3.07 -2.55
CA THR A 68 4.61 -3.25 -3.41
C THR A 68 5.64 -2.19 -3.07
N ALA A 69 6.87 -2.36 -3.55
CA ALA A 69 7.90 -1.32 -3.45
C ALA A 69 7.69 -0.16 -4.46
N HIS A 70 6.58 -0.15 -5.18
CA HIS A 70 6.30 0.87 -6.19
C HIS A 70 5.35 1.93 -5.66
N LEU A 71 5.62 3.19 -6.04
CA LEU A 71 4.73 4.32 -5.87
C LEU A 71 4.45 4.98 -7.22
N ASN A 72 3.17 5.24 -7.50
CA ASN A 72 2.77 5.96 -8.70
C ASN A 72 3.22 7.42 -8.62
N VAL A 73 3.78 7.96 -9.71
CA VAL A 73 4.28 9.35 -9.75
C VAL A 73 3.18 10.40 -9.54
N GLU A 74 1.91 10.04 -9.77
CA GLU A 74 0.75 10.91 -9.53
C GLU A 74 0.24 10.84 -8.07
N GLY A 75 0.84 9.98 -7.24
CA GLY A 75 0.47 9.82 -5.84
C GLY A 75 1.18 10.82 -4.92
N ASP A 76 0.49 11.27 -3.88
CA ASP A 76 1.04 12.21 -2.90
C ASP A 76 2.20 11.62 -2.08
N VAL A 77 2.21 10.31 -1.85
CA VAL A 77 3.31 9.61 -1.15
C VAL A 77 4.58 9.54 -2.02
N PHE A 78 4.45 9.66 -3.35
CA PHE A 78 5.60 9.70 -4.24
C PHE A 78 6.50 10.93 -3.96
N GLU A 79 5.90 12.11 -3.78
CA GLU A 79 6.63 13.33 -3.47
C GLU A 79 7.29 13.26 -2.08
N GLU A 80 6.60 12.69 -1.10
CA GLU A 80 7.15 12.47 0.23
C GLU A 80 8.39 11.57 0.16
N ALA A 81 8.32 10.44 -0.53
CA ALA A 81 9.45 9.54 -0.71
C ALA A 81 10.61 10.19 -1.48
N ALA A 82 10.33 11.12 -2.40
CA ALA A 82 11.35 11.87 -3.12
C ALA A 82 12.09 12.85 -2.20
N ASN A 83 11.38 13.57 -1.35
CA ASN A 83 11.95 14.51 -0.38
C ASN A 83 12.86 13.82 0.64
N GLU A 84 12.50 12.61 1.03
CA GLU A 84 13.27 11.78 1.98
C GLU A 84 14.34 10.91 1.28
N ASN A 85 14.44 10.99 -0.06
CA ASN A 85 15.41 10.25 -0.86
C ASN A 85 15.36 8.73 -0.66
N TYR A 86 14.16 8.16 -0.62
CA TYR A 86 13.91 6.72 -0.44
C TYR A 86 13.90 5.90 -1.74
N TRP A 87 14.32 6.46 -2.84
CA TRP A 87 14.28 5.81 -4.15
C TRP A 87 15.46 4.90 -4.41
N LEU A 88 15.23 3.82 -5.15
CA LEU A 88 16.28 3.15 -5.88
C LEU A 88 16.78 4.08 -6.99
N THR A 89 18.09 4.15 -7.13
CA THR A 89 18.77 4.95 -8.16
C THR A 89 19.56 4.06 -9.11
N ASN A 90 19.75 4.55 -10.35
CA ASN A 90 20.67 3.95 -11.30
C ASN A 90 22.14 4.27 -10.92
N GLU A 91 23.09 3.82 -11.73
CA GLU A 91 24.55 4.04 -11.52
C GLU A 91 24.92 5.52 -11.55
N ASP A 92 24.13 6.36 -12.23
CA ASP A 92 24.33 7.81 -12.32
C ASP A 92 23.70 8.57 -11.13
N GLY A 93 23.03 7.86 -10.22
CA GLY A 93 22.34 8.44 -9.06
C GLY A 93 20.95 9.01 -9.38
N GLU A 94 20.41 8.75 -10.56
CA GLU A 94 19.08 9.18 -10.96
C GLU A 94 18.03 8.17 -10.46
N GLN A 95 16.86 8.68 -10.07
CA GLN A 95 15.73 7.87 -9.62
C GLN A 95 15.31 6.85 -10.68
N LEU A 96 15.18 5.60 -10.28
CA LEU A 96 14.70 4.52 -11.15
C LEU A 96 13.20 4.60 -11.35
N LEU A 97 12.77 5.13 -12.50
CA LEU A 97 11.37 5.17 -12.92
C LEU A 97 11.07 4.01 -13.88
N GLN A 98 9.88 3.44 -13.73
CA GLN A 98 9.37 2.38 -14.59
C GLN A 98 8.07 2.84 -15.25
N ASP A 99 8.05 2.81 -16.59
CA ASP A 99 6.86 3.13 -17.38
C ASP A 99 6.08 1.84 -17.68
N PHE A 100 4.83 1.81 -17.22
CA PHE A 100 3.87 0.73 -17.51
C PHE A 100 2.93 1.08 -18.68
N GLY A 101 3.32 2.07 -19.50
CA GLY A 101 2.63 2.46 -20.73
C GLY A 101 1.49 3.45 -20.55
N GLN A 102 0.87 3.53 -19.37
CA GLN A 102 -0.20 4.49 -19.05
C GLN A 102 -0.07 5.11 -17.65
N PHE A 103 0.90 4.67 -16.92
CA PHE A 103 1.29 5.25 -15.65
C PHE A 103 2.75 4.91 -15.37
N THR A 104 3.40 5.79 -14.66
CA THR A 104 4.81 5.65 -14.28
C THR A 104 4.90 5.47 -12.77
N VAL A 105 5.85 4.67 -12.33
CA VAL A 105 6.13 4.43 -10.91
C VAL A 105 7.60 4.61 -10.60
N GLY A 106 7.90 5.03 -9.37
CA GLY A 106 9.22 4.91 -8.79
C GLY A 106 9.28 3.69 -7.88
N THR A 107 10.47 3.11 -7.77
CA THR A 107 10.71 1.98 -6.85
C THR A 107 11.40 2.49 -5.59
N VAL A 108 10.77 2.24 -4.45
CA VAL A 108 11.31 2.61 -3.13
C VAL A 108 12.38 1.62 -2.70
N ASP A 109 13.48 2.13 -2.18
CA ASP A 109 14.53 1.32 -1.54
C ASP A 109 14.08 0.93 -0.12
N ILE A 110 13.39 -0.18 -0.01
CA ILE A 110 12.88 -0.71 1.28
C ILE A 110 13.97 -1.26 2.20
N ILE A 111 15.20 -1.36 1.72
CA ILE A 111 16.35 -1.87 2.49
C ILE A 111 17.12 -0.71 3.12
N ARG A 112 16.98 0.49 2.59
CA ARG A 112 17.66 1.68 3.09
C ARG A 112 17.16 2.04 4.48
N PRO A 113 18.02 2.13 5.50
CA PRO A 113 17.59 2.58 6.81
C PRO A 113 17.13 4.04 6.73
N PRO A 114 16.13 4.45 7.53
CA PRO A 114 15.72 5.84 7.62
C PRO A 114 16.91 6.73 8.01
N PRO A 115 16.97 7.99 7.56
CA PRO A 115 18.09 8.89 7.76
C PRO A 115 18.48 9.08 9.24
N ASP A 116 17.54 8.91 10.16
CA ASP A 116 17.73 9.07 11.60
C ASP A 116 18.04 7.77 12.37
N SER A 117 18.31 6.66 11.69
CA SER A 117 18.59 5.36 12.35
C SER A 117 19.91 5.32 13.14
N ASN A 118 20.67 6.41 13.19
CA ASN A 118 21.80 6.56 14.10
C ASN A 118 21.41 6.56 15.59
N CYS A 119 20.12 6.67 15.93
CA CYS A 119 19.63 6.63 17.31
C CYS A 119 19.62 5.24 17.95
N LEU A 120 19.83 4.16 17.21
CA LEU A 120 19.78 2.80 17.76
C LEU A 120 21.16 2.27 18.24
N ASN A 121 22.24 3.03 18.08
CA ASN A 121 23.60 2.59 18.46
C ASN A 121 24.11 3.14 19.81
N THR A 122 23.26 3.73 20.64
CA THR A 122 23.66 4.26 21.96
C THR A 122 23.05 3.50 23.14
N ALA A 123 22.83 2.20 22.99
CA ALA A 123 22.53 1.33 24.14
C ALA A 123 23.54 0.15 24.15
N ARG A 124 24.73 0.40 24.69
CA ARG A 124 25.63 -0.60 25.28
C ARG A 124 25.80 -0.30 26.74
#